data_b51f9c2f9576ecc5e6ca9fd58fb8c037
#
_entry.id   b51f9c2f9576ecc5e6ca9fd58fb8c037
#
_cell.length_a   1.000
_cell.length_b   1.000
_cell.length_c   1.000
_cell.angle_alpha   90.00
_cell.angle_beta   90.00
_cell.angle_gamma   90.00
#
_symmetry.space_group_name_H-M   'P 1'
#
loop_
_entity.id
_entity.type
_entity.pdbx_description
1 polymer ?
#
loop_
_entity_poly.entity_id
_entity_poly.type
_entity_poly.pdbx_seq_one_letter_code
_entity_poly.pdbx_strand_id
1 'polypeptide(L)'
;MFNRNWTVPALLLATIIVPSLLPIRVAAQTGRSSPVAPRREVVAAVIQEAYDKFKDDKNGKNADYIPYLAQVDSKLFGIAIVTTDNQVLTKGDVNYSFSIQSISKVYTLALAMDALGPDKVFEKIGSEPTGRPFNSPVAVVDMPSHTGNPFVNAGAIATTSLIAGKDVDDKWNTILEFYSRVAGEKLTLIDEVYKSEAATNTGNKALSMLLAKYDRIYADPFESVDIYTKQCSVGVNAIQLARMGATLANNGINPATGEQVIKAEAIPHILSTMTEAGLYDGSGGWAWRVGLPAKSGVGGGIVAIVPGKGAIAVFAPPLDEAGNSVKAQKVIEYVANKLNYNLYSPASVGWK
;
A
#
# COMPACT_ATOMS: atom_id res chain seq x y z
N MET A 1 -8.30 -61.81 47.24
CA MET A 1 -9.30 -62.79 46.77
C MET A 1 -10.16 -62.16 45.69
N PHE A 2 -9.98 -62.57 44.47
CA PHE A 2 -10.90 -62.86 43.40
C PHE A 2 -10.12 -62.97 42.09
N ASN A 3 -9.77 -64.21 41.77
CA ASN A 3 -9.29 -64.69 40.48
C ASN A 3 -10.40 -64.55 39.43
N ARG A 4 -10.10 -63.98 38.27
CA ARG A 4 -10.90 -64.16 37.03
C ARG A 4 -10.02 -64.43 35.86
N ASN A 5 -9.95 -65.72 35.47
CA ASN A 5 -9.38 -66.21 34.24
C ASN A 5 -10.17 -65.68 33.05
N TRP A 6 -9.48 -65.10 32.08
CA TRP A 6 -10.03 -64.82 30.77
C TRP A 6 -9.37 -65.75 29.75
N THR A 7 -10.17 -66.63 29.20
CA THR A 7 -9.87 -67.51 28.07
C THR A 7 -9.91 -66.70 26.78
N VAL A 8 -8.84 -66.82 25.97
CA VAL A 8 -8.70 -66.17 24.64
C VAL A 8 -9.34 -67.11 23.60
N PRO A 9 -10.26 -66.61 22.76
CA PRO A 9 -10.74 -67.44 21.63
C PRO A 9 -9.81 -67.30 20.43
N ALA A 10 -9.55 -68.38 19.75
CA ALA A 10 -8.73 -68.53 18.55
C ALA A 10 -9.25 -67.65 17.40
N LEU A 11 -8.38 -66.83 16.81
CA LEU A 11 -8.67 -66.03 15.61
C LEU A 11 -8.52 -66.91 14.36
N LEU A 12 -9.63 -67.10 13.63
CA LEU A 12 -9.62 -67.64 12.25
C LEU A 12 -8.99 -66.57 11.32
N LEU A 13 -7.89 -66.92 10.65
CA LEU A 13 -7.33 -66.15 9.55
C LEU A 13 -8.25 -66.25 8.32
N ALA A 14 -8.98 -65.22 8.01
CA ALA A 14 -9.63 -65.07 6.71
C ALA A 14 -8.66 -64.40 5.73
N THR A 15 -8.24 -65.09 4.71
CA THR A 15 -7.43 -64.59 3.59
C THR A 15 -8.29 -63.66 2.75
N ILE A 16 -8.02 -62.35 2.86
CA ILE A 16 -8.62 -61.32 2.00
C ILE A 16 -7.81 -61.25 0.71
N ILE A 17 -8.43 -61.69 -0.41
CA ILE A 17 -7.90 -61.49 -1.77
C ILE A 17 -8.13 -59.99 -2.11
N VAL A 18 -7.08 -59.21 -2.15
CA VAL A 18 -7.11 -57.82 -2.62
C VAL A 18 -7.03 -57.81 -4.14
N PRO A 19 -8.03 -57.30 -4.87
CA PRO A 19 -7.91 -57.17 -6.32
C PRO A 19 -6.87 -56.10 -6.63
N SER A 20 -5.90 -56.42 -7.49
CA SER A 20 -4.90 -55.52 -8.01
C SER A 20 -5.55 -54.37 -8.79
N LEU A 21 -5.59 -53.20 -8.18
CA LEU A 21 -5.93 -51.95 -8.85
C LEU A 21 -4.82 -51.58 -9.83
N LEU A 22 -5.10 -51.67 -11.12
CA LEU A 22 -4.27 -51.07 -12.18
C LEU A 22 -4.11 -49.55 -11.93
N PRO A 23 -2.92 -48.95 -12.09
CA PRO A 23 -2.74 -47.52 -11.91
C PRO A 23 -3.50 -46.79 -13.02
N ILE A 24 -4.52 -46.04 -12.64
CA ILE A 24 -5.14 -45.04 -13.50
C ILE A 24 -4.06 -43.97 -13.80
N ARG A 25 -3.51 -44.01 -15.02
CA ARG A 25 -2.70 -42.89 -15.51
C ARG A 25 -3.60 -41.66 -15.68
N VAL A 26 -3.63 -40.80 -14.67
CA VAL A 26 -4.13 -39.44 -14.83
C VAL A 26 -3.15 -38.74 -15.79
N ALA A 27 -3.59 -38.56 -17.03
CA ALA A 27 -2.87 -37.73 -17.97
C ALA A 27 -2.78 -36.30 -17.35
N ALA A 28 -1.59 -35.90 -16.94
CA ALA A 28 -1.34 -34.54 -16.54
C ALA A 28 -1.65 -33.64 -17.73
N GLN A 29 -2.76 -32.92 -17.66
CA GLN A 29 -3.00 -31.79 -18.58
C GLN A 29 -1.95 -30.72 -18.31
N THR A 30 -0.82 -30.83 -18.98
CA THR A 30 0.19 -29.78 -19.14
C THR A 30 -0.38 -28.72 -20.09
N GLY A 31 -1.01 -27.72 -19.54
CA GLY A 31 -1.61 -26.65 -20.33
C GLY A 31 -2.26 -25.59 -19.46
N ARG A 32 -1.66 -25.24 -18.30
CA ARG A 32 -1.99 -23.98 -17.64
C ARG A 32 -1.33 -22.86 -18.43
N SER A 33 -2.05 -22.27 -19.38
CA SER A 33 -1.69 -20.94 -19.85
C SER A 33 -1.84 -20.01 -18.65
N SER A 34 -0.73 -19.54 -18.10
CA SER A 34 -0.73 -18.39 -17.21
C SER A 34 -1.57 -17.29 -17.88
N PRO A 35 -2.43 -16.56 -17.16
CA PRO A 35 -3.18 -15.48 -17.77
C PRO A 35 -2.18 -14.55 -18.45
N VAL A 36 -2.23 -14.51 -19.77
CA VAL A 36 -1.36 -13.65 -20.58
C VAL A 36 -1.62 -12.23 -20.14
N ALA A 37 -0.56 -11.51 -19.73
CA ALA A 37 -0.68 -10.09 -19.41
C ALA A 37 -1.36 -9.39 -20.61
N PRO A 38 -2.31 -8.45 -20.36
CA PRO A 38 -2.98 -7.75 -21.44
C PRO A 38 -1.93 -7.07 -22.32
N ARG A 39 -2.12 -7.16 -23.63
CA ARG A 39 -1.21 -6.53 -24.58
C ARG A 39 -1.14 -5.02 -24.30
N ARG A 40 0.03 -4.43 -24.48
CA ARG A 40 0.29 -3.00 -24.25
C ARG A 40 -0.78 -2.09 -24.87
N GLU A 41 -1.21 -2.41 -26.08
CA GLU A 41 -2.24 -1.65 -26.81
C GLU A 41 -3.59 -1.66 -26.10
N VAL A 42 -3.97 -2.79 -25.49
CA VAL A 42 -5.21 -2.92 -24.71
C VAL A 42 -5.16 -2.04 -23.47
N VAL A 43 -4.04 -2.07 -22.74
CA VAL A 43 -3.87 -1.22 -21.54
C VAL A 43 -3.87 0.26 -21.92
N ALA A 44 -3.17 0.63 -23.01
CA ALA A 44 -3.14 2.00 -23.50
C ALA A 44 -4.53 2.50 -23.91
N ALA A 45 -5.33 1.67 -24.58
CA ALA A 45 -6.71 2.01 -24.95
C ALA A 45 -7.58 2.22 -23.71
N VAL A 46 -7.47 1.34 -22.70
CA VAL A 46 -8.24 1.49 -21.45
C VAL A 46 -7.86 2.75 -20.68
N ILE A 47 -6.56 3.13 -20.66
CA ILE A 47 -6.11 4.40 -20.05
C ILE A 47 -6.71 5.59 -20.80
N GLN A 48 -6.71 5.55 -22.15
CA GLN A 48 -7.30 6.61 -22.98
C GLN A 48 -8.81 6.74 -22.71
N GLU A 49 -9.55 5.62 -22.70
CA GLU A 49 -10.98 5.61 -22.36
C GLU A 49 -11.24 6.18 -20.96
N ALA A 50 -10.45 5.78 -19.96
CA ALA A 50 -10.58 6.28 -18.61
C ALA A 50 -10.31 7.80 -18.53
N TYR A 51 -9.27 8.28 -19.19
CA TYR A 51 -8.94 9.69 -19.26
C TYR A 51 -10.09 10.50 -19.88
N ASP A 52 -10.57 10.11 -21.05
CA ASP A 52 -11.65 10.82 -21.76
C ASP A 52 -12.95 10.82 -20.97
N LYS A 53 -13.24 9.72 -20.26
CA LYS A 53 -14.44 9.59 -19.44
C LYS A 53 -14.44 10.51 -18.22
N PHE A 54 -13.30 10.74 -17.59
CA PHE A 54 -13.24 11.40 -16.29
C PHE A 54 -12.52 12.75 -16.28
N LYS A 55 -11.91 13.20 -17.39
CA LYS A 55 -11.17 14.48 -17.44
C LYS A 55 -11.99 15.70 -17.00
N ASP A 56 -13.28 15.70 -17.31
CA ASP A 56 -14.19 16.80 -17.00
C ASP A 56 -14.93 16.65 -15.66
N ASP A 57 -14.61 15.63 -14.87
CA ASP A 57 -15.17 15.45 -13.53
C ASP A 57 -14.63 16.55 -12.60
N LYS A 58 -15.55 17.32 -12.00
CA LYS A 58 -15.27 18.47 -11.12
C LYS A 58 -15.65 18.20 -9.65
N ASN A 59 -16.00 16.96 -9.32
CA ASN A 59 -16.38 16.61 -7.96
C ASN A 59 -15.15 16.62 -7.02
N GLY A 60 -15.41 16.95 -5.75
CA GLY A 60 -14.41 17.04 -4.71
C GLY A 60 -13.83 18.44 -4.54
N LYS A 61 -12.92 18.59 -3.58
CA LYS A 61 -12.25 19.83 -3.22
C LYS A 61 -10.80 19.54 -2.83
N ASN A 62 -9.89 20.44 -3.18
CA ASN A 62 -8.49 20.32 -2.74
C ASN A 62 -8.40 20.34 -1.20
N ALA A 63 -7.34 19.73 -0.63
CA ALA A 63 -7.06 19.78 0.80
C ALA A 63 -6.81 21.25 1.23
N ASP A 64 -7.79 21.89 1.85
CA ASP A 64 -7.75 23.33 2.20
C ASP A 64 -7.11 23.61 3.55
N TYR A 65 -6.91 22.61 4.38
CA TYR A 65 -6.22 22.71 5.68
C TYR A 65 -4.69 22.74 5.55
N ILE A 66 -4.14 22.50 4.35
CA ILE A 66 -2.74 22.75 4.00
C ILE A 66 -2.74 23.88 2.94
N PRO A 67 -2.38 25.13 3.29
CA PRO A 67 -2.56 26.29 2.41
C PRO A 67 -1.93 26.16 1.02
N TYR A 68 -0.80 25.46 0.92
CA TYR A 68 -0.18 25.19 -0.38
C TYR A 68 -1.06 24.31 -1.26
N LEU A 69 -1.62 23.22 -0.71
CA LEU A 69 -2.43 22.26 -1.47
C LEU A 69 -3.76 22.88 -1.91
N ALA A 70 -4.30 23.80 -1.14
CA ALA A 70 -5.51 24.54 -1.50
C ALA A 70 -5.37 25.33 -2.82
N GLN A 71 -4.16 25.73 -3.19
CA GLN A 71 -3.86 26.56 -4.37
C GLN A 71 -3.45 25.76 -5.61
N VAL A 72 -3.26 24.45 -5.49
CA VAL A 72 -2.91 23.58 -6.63
C VAL A 72 -4.06 23.60 -7.65
N ASP A 73 -3.73 23.68 -8.95
CA ASP A 73 -4.76 23.67 -9.99
C ASP A 73 -5.56 22.37 -9.97
N SER A 74 -6.84 22.49 -9.62
CA SER A 74 -7.77 21.35 -9.53
C SER A 74 -8.10 20.66 -10.86
N LYS A 75 -7.66 21.24 -11.99
CA LYS A 75 -7.83 20.64 -13.33
C LYS A 75 -6.73 19.63 -13.67
N LEU A 76 -5.61 19.64 -12.95
CA LEU A 76 -4.53 18.69 -13.17
C LEU A 76 -5.04 17.24 -13.09
N PHE A 77 -4.61 16.42 -14.04
CA PHE A 77 -5.03 15.04 -14.12
C PHE A 77 -4.03 14.19 -14.90
N GLY A 78 -3.39 13.26 -14.23
CA GLY A 78 -2.40 12.34 -14.80
C GLY A 78 -2.66 10.89 -14.40
N ILE A 79 -2.52 9.97 -15.36
CA ILE A 79 -2.62 8.52 -15.19
C ILE A 79 -1.31 7.89 -15.63
N ALA A 80 -0.70 7.06 -14.81
CA ALA A 80 0.46 6.26 -15.14
C ALA A 80 0.28 4.81 -14.70
N ILE A 81 0.66 3.87 -15.56
CA ILE A 81 0.81 2.46 -15.22
C ILE A 81 2.25 2.08 -15.50
N VAL A 82 2.90 1.44 -14.52
CA VAL A 82 4.21 0.82 -14.68
C VAL A 82 4.09 -0.66 -14.37
N THR A 83 4.53 -1.49 -15.29
CA THR A 83 4.52 -2.95 -15.17
C THR A 83 5.79 -3.48 -14.50
N THR A 84 5.75 -4.73 -14.03
CA THR A 84 6.92 -5.40 -13.42
C THR A 84 8.07 -5.63 -14.40
N ASP A 85 7.83 -5.55 -15.72
CA ASP A 85 8.84 -5.54 -16.78
C ASP A 85 9.19 -4.13 -17.27
N ASN A 86 8.88 -3.10 -16.44
CA ASN A 86 9.20 -1.69 -16.67
C ASN A 86 8.57 -1.05 -17.93
N GLN A 87 7.43 -1.56 -18.41
CA GLN A 87 6.68 -0.82 -19.42
C GLN A 87 5.96 0.36 -18.74
N VAL A 88 6.07 1.53 -19.34
CA VAL A 88 5.44 2.76 -18.85
C VAL A 88 4.35 3.19 -19.84
N LEU A 89 3.11 3.31 -19.32
CA LEU A 89 1.94 3.76 -20.09
C LEU A 89 1.33 4.96 -19.37
N THR A 90 1.09 6.05 -20.08
CA THR A 90 0.74 7.32 -19.49
C THR A 90 -0.34 8.08 -20.25
N LYS A 91 -1.08 8.97 -19.51
CA LYS A 91 -1.99 9.94 -20.09
C LYS A 91 -2.14 11.16 -19.17
N GLY A 92 -2.21 12.36 -19.78
CA GLY A 92 -2.42 13.63 -19.06
C GLY A 92 -1.17 14.18 -18.40
N ASP A 93 -1.32 14.85 -17.27
CA ASP A 93 -0.29 15.65 -16.56
C ASP A 93 0.67 14.78 -15.72
N VAL A 94 1.23 13.74 -16.32
CA VAL A 94 2.00 12.71 -15.59
C VAL A 94 3.37 13.19 -15.08
N ASN A 95 3.88 14.29 -15.61
CA ASN A 95 5.16 14.87 -15.21
C ASN A 95 5.00 15.97 -14.12
N TYR A 96 3.78 16.36 -13.77
CA TYR A 96 3.55 17.33 -12.70
C TYR A 96 4.06 16.78 -11.38
N SER A 97 4.93 17.53 -10.70
CA SER A 97 5.44 17.17 -9.38
C SER A 97 4.45 17.58 -8.30
N PHE A 98 4.01 16.62 -7.50
CA PHE A 98 3.10 16.83 -6.36
C PHE A 98 3.67 16.17 -5.11
N SER A 99 3.26 16.65 -3.94
CA SER A 99 3.70 16.03 -2.69
C SER A 99 3.07 14.65 -2.49
N ILE A 100 3.90 13.66 -2.16
CA ILE A 100 3.49 12.26 -1.98
C ILE A 100 2.47 12.09 -0.84
N GLN A 101 2.53 12.96 0.16
CA GLN A 101 1.66 12.96 1.33
C GLN A 101 1.59 11.59 2.01
N SER A 102 0.40 11.15 2.41
CA SER A 102 0.22 9.89 3.14
C SER A 102 0.59 8.62 2.36
N ILE A 103 0.90 8.70 1.07
CA ILE A 103 1.44 7.55 0.33
C ILE A 103 2.85 7.22 0.83
N SER A 104 3.58 8.20 1.34
CA SER A 104 4.90 8.04 1.98
C SER A 104 4.91 6.98 3.09
N LYS A 105 3.80 6.83 3.82
CA LYS A 105 3.64 5.88 4.94
C LYS A 105 3.93 4.44 4.52
N VAL A 106 3.60 4.07 3.28
CA VAL A 106 3.86 2.74 2.71
C VAL A 106 5.36 2.45 2.69
N TYR A 107 6.14 3.41 2.26
CA TYR A 107 7.59 3.25 2.08
C TYR A 107 8.36 3.42 3.37
N THR A 108 7.89 4.27 4.30
CA THR A 108 8.45 4.30 5.66
C THR A 108 8.16 2.98 6.41
N LEU A 109 6.97 2.40 6.23
CA LEU A 109 6.67 1.07 6.77
C LEU A 109 7.61 0.01 6.19
N ALA A 110 7.83 0.02 4.87
CA ALA A 110 8.77 -0.90 4.22
C ALA A 110 10.18 -0.77 4.80
N LEU A 111 10.68 0.45 4.94
CA LEU A 111 12.00 0.72 5.52
C LEU A 111 12.11 0.23 6.98
N ALA A 112 11.07 0.44 7.79
CA ALA A 112 11.03 -0.05 9.16
C ALA A 112 11.01 -1.59 9.22
N MET A 113 10.25 -2.24 8.33
CA MET A 113 10.22 -3.71 8.23
C MET A 113 11.55 -4.28 7.73
N ASP A 114 12.21 -3.61 6.80
CA ASP A 114 13.53 -4.01 6.33
C ASP A 114 14.59 -3.98 7.45
N ALA A 115 14.48 -3.01 8.36
CA ALA A 115 15.41 -2.83 9.47
C ALA A 115 15.14 -3.78 10.65
N LEU A 116 13.87 -3.96 11.01
CA LEU A 116 13.47 -4.64 12.26
C LEU A 116 12.81 -6.00 12.04
N GLY A 117 12.35 -6.28 10.83
CA GLY A 117 11.48 -7.40 10.51
C GLY A 117 9.99 -7.09 10.72
N PRO A 118 9.10 -7.73 9.92
CA PRO A 118 7.65 -7.47 9.98
C PRO A 118 7.03 -7.70 11.36
N ASP A 119 7.38 -8.78 12.04
CA ASP A 119 6.82 -9.14 13.34
C ASP A 119 7.09 -8.09 14.43
N LYS A 120 8.32 -7.56 14.48
CA LYS A 120 8.67 -6.50 15.43
C LYS A 120 7.95 -5.19 15.15
N VAL A 121 7.77 -4.86 13.86
CA VAL A 121 6.99 -3.66 13.48
C VAL A 121 5.54 -3.85 13.86
N PHE A 122 4.95 -5.03 13.62
CA PHE A 122 3.59 -5.36 14.04
C PHE A 122 3.41 -5.25 15.56
N GLU A 123 4.32 -5.81 16.37
CA GLU A 123 4.29 -5.71 17.84
C GLU A 123 4.29 -4.25 18.33
N LYS A 124 5.05 -3.40 17.66
CA LYS A 124 5.20 -1.98 18.04
C LYS A 124 4.07 -1.10 17.56
N ILE A 125 3.53 -1.36 16.37
CA ILE A 125 2.59 -0.46 15.69
C ILE A 125 1.20 -1.08 15.56
N GLY A 126 1.08 -2.39 15.35
CA GLY A 126 -0.20 -3.03 15.00
C GLY A 126 -0.57 -2.87 13.53
N SER A 127 -1.74 -3.37 13.14
CA SER A 127 -2.29 -3.25 11.79
C SER A 127 -3.80 -3.02 11.78
N GLU A 128 -4.45 -2.96 12.94
CA GLU A 128 -5.91 -2.95 13.02
C GLU A 128 -6.54 -1.67 12.46
N PRO A 129 -7.62 -1.76 11.67
CA PRO A 129 -8.39 -0.59 11.25
C PRO A 129 -8.99 0.12 12.46
N THR A 130 -8.91 1.45 12.49
CA THR A 130 -9.32 2.22 13.67
C THR A 130 -10.82 2.48 13.75
N GLY A 131 -11.54 2.41 12.63
CA GLY A 131 -12.94 2.85 12.56
C GLY A 131 -13.15 4.35 12.87
N ARG A 132 -12.06 5.14 12.81
CA ARG A 132 -12.01 6.57 13.11
C ARG A 132 -11.26 7.31 12.02
N PRO A 133 -11.47 8.63 11.86
CA PRO A 133 -10.66 9.45 10.96
C PRO A 133 -9.15 9.27 11.18
N PHE A 134 -8.38 9.33 10.10
CA PHE A 134 -6.93 9.02 10.09
C PHE A 134 -6.07 9.85 11.06
N ASN A 135 -6.57 10.99 11.54
CA ASN A 135 -5.91 11.90 12.47
C ASN A 135 -6.58 11.93 13.87
N SER A 136 -7.42 10.94 14.19
CA SER A 136 -8.19 10.91 15.44
C SER A 136 -7.30 10.66 16.66
N PRO A 137 -7.25 11.57 17.66
CA PRO A 137 -6.61 11.30 18.93
C PRO A 137 -7.40 10.29 19.77
N VAL A 138 -8.72 10.19 19.57
CA VAL A 138 -9.58 9.23 20.26
C VAL A 138 -9.20 7.80 19.90
N ALA A 139 -8.81 7.54 18.65
CA ALA A 139 -8.32 6.22 18.24
C ALA A 139 -7.07 5.80 19.06
N VAL A 140 -6.17 6.73 19.35
CA VAL A 140 -4.95 6.46 20.15
C VAL A 140 -5.32 6.10 21.60
N VAL A 141 -6.36 6.72 22.15
CA VAL A 141 -6.81 6.45 23.54
C VAL A 141 -7.55 5.11 23.63
N ASP A 142 -8.45 4.85 22.68
CA ASP A 142 -9.39 3.72 22.76
C ASP A 142 -8.77 2.38 22.29
N MET A 143 -7.82 2.41 21.36
CA MET A 143 -7.26 1.16 20.83
C MET A 143 -6.21 0.55 21.76
N PRO A 144 -6.19 -0.79 21.94
CA PRO A 144 -5.19 -1.46 22.77
C PRO A 144 -3.73 -1.24 22.32
N SER A 145 -3.52 -1.06 21.01
CA SER A 145 -2.19 -0.76 20.45
C SER A 145 -1.74 0.68 20.74
N HIS A 146 -2.66 1.60 20.99
CA HIS A 146 -2.44 3.05 21.08
C HIS A 146 -1.79 3.70 19.86
N THR A 147 -1.75 2.99 18.75
CA THR A 147 -1.16 3.42 17.45
C THR A 147 -2.15 3.23 16.30
N GLY A 148 -3.01 2.21 16.39
CA GLY A 148 -3.89 1.75 15.32
C GLY A 148 -3.13 0.91 14.29
N ASN A 149 -2.77 1.54 13.19
CA ASN A 149 -1.99 0.93 12.12
C ASN A 149 -1.03 1.95 11.48
N PRO A 150 -0.04 1.52 10.66
CA PRO A 150 0.95 2.42 10.06
C PRO A 150 0.39 3.49 9.12
N PHE A 151 -0.88 3.41 8.71
CA PHE A 151 -1.47 4.30 7.68
C PHE A 151 -2.40 5.37 8.24
N VAL A 152 -2.71 5.35 9.54
CA VAL A 152 -3.23 6.51 10.27
C VAL A 152 -2.09 7.36 10.80
N ASN A 153 -2.33 8.64 11.11
CA ASN A 153 -1.23 9.56 11.47
C ASN A 153 -0.46 9.12 12.71
N ALA A 154 -1.14 8.67 13.75
CA ALA A 154 -0.49 8.20 14.97
C ALA A 154 0.48 7.04 14.69
N GLY A 155 -0.01 5.98 14.04
CA GLY A 155 0.84 4.84 13.69
C GLY A 155 1.95 5.18 12.69
N ALA A 156 1.71 6.11 11.77
CA ALA A 156 2.75 6.58 10.83
C ALA A 156 3.86 7.36 11.55
N ILE A 157 3.53 8.24 12.48
CA ILE A 157 4.51 8.98 13.30
C ILE A 157 5.30 7.98 14.17
N ALA A 158 4.62 7.02 14.80
CA ALA A 158 5.26 5.95 15.55
C ALA A 158 6.19 5.10 14.65
N THR A 159 5.78 4.76 13.44
CA THR A 159 6.64 4.03 12.46
C THR A 159 7.85 4.87 12.05
N THR A 160 7.67 6.16 11.79
CA THR A 160 8.77 7.10 11.48
C THR A 160 9.79 7.15 12.62
N SER A 161 9.34 7.12 13.87
CA SER A 161 10.22 7.12 15.03
C SER A 161 11.06 5.85 15.20
N LEU A 162 10.74 4.75 14.49
CA LEU A 162 11.53 3.52 14.46
C LEU A 162 12.76 3.61 13.55
N ILE A 163 12.81 4.58 12.65
CA ILE A 163 13.93 4.70 11.71
C ILE A 163 15.18 5.12 12.47
N ALA A 164 16.22 4.30 12.35
CA ALA A 164 17.52 4.56 12.99
C ALA A 164 18.29 5.67 12.26
N GLY A 165 19.13 6.38 13.00
CA GLY A 165 20.05 7.40 12.50
C GLY A 165 20.80 8.03 13.65
N LYS A 166 21.96 8.63 13.37
CA LYS A 166 22.82 9.30 14.36
C LYS A 166 22.18 10.58 14.88
N ASP A 167 21.45 11.26 14.02
CA ASP A 167 20.73 12.50 14.27
C ASP A 167 19.53 12.62 13.33
N VAL A 168 18.80 13.73 13.41
CA VAL A 168 17.59 14.00 12.61
C VAL A 168 17.88 14.02 11.10
N ASP A 169 19.01 14.60 10.72
CA ASP A 169 19.39 14.72 9.31
C ASP A 169 19.78 13.36 8.73
N ASP A 170 20.48 12.52 9.48
CA ASP A 170 20.85 11.16 9.05
C ASP A 170 19.59 10.30 8.87
N LYS A 171 18.63 10.37 9.80
CA LYS A 171 17.32 9.69 9.67
C LYS A 171 16.55 10.16 8.43
N TRP A 172 16.51 11.48 8.23
CA TRP A 172 15.85 12.08 7.07
C TRP A 172 16.48 11.63 5.75
N ASN A 173 17.80 11.70 5.66
CA ASN A 173 18.55 11.28 4.48
C ASN A 173 18.33 9.80 4.18
N THR A 174 18.32 8.94 5.19
CA THR A 174 18.02 7.51 5.06
C THR A 174 16.64 7.28 4.43
N ILE A 175 15.61 8.02 4.87
CA ILE A 175 14.25 7.92 4.32
C ILE A 175 14.23 8.41 2.86
N LEU A 176 14.81 9.57 2.57
CA LEU A 176 14.79 10.16 1.24
C LEU A 176 15.56 9.32 0.22
N GLU A 177 16.71 8.78 0.61
CA GLU A 177 17.50 7.86 -0.20
C GLU A 177 16.71 6.56 -0.50
N PHE A 178 16.09 5.97 0.52
CA PHE A 178 15.27 4.79 0.35
C PHE A 178 14.11 5.05 -0.63
N TYR A 179 13.39 6.15 -0.49
CA TYR A 179 12.31 6.52 -1.42
C TYR A 179 12.84 6.71 -2.85
N SER A 180 14.01 7.33 -3.00
CA SER A 180 14.66 7.51 -4.30
C SER A 180 15.04 6.17 -4.96
N ARG A 181 15.53 5.22 -4.18
CA ARG A 181 15.80 3.85 -4.67
C ARG A 181 14.52 3.13 -5.08
N VAL A 182 13.44 3.26 -4.30
CA VAL A 182 12.13 2.67 -4.64
C VAL A 182 11.55 3.31 -5.91
N ALA A 183 11.75 4.61 -6.12
CA ALA A 183 11.34 5.32 -7.34
C ALA A 183 12.25 5.02 -8.55
N GLY A 184 13.47 4.51 -8.30
CA GLY A 184 14.49 4.30 -9.32
C GLY A 184 15.13 5.58 -9.86
N GLU A 185 14.92 6.69 -9.16
CA GLU A 185 15.49 7.99 -9.48
C GLU A 185 15.46 8.93 -8.26
N LYS A 186 16.31 9.96 -8.27
CA LYS A 186 16.43 10.89 -7.16
C LYS A 186 15.13 11.66 -6.94
N LEU A 187 14.61 11.59 -5.72
CA LEU A 187 13.50 12.40 -5.25
C LEU A 187 14.02 13.58 -4.41
N THR A 188 13.20 14.63 -4.29
CA THR A 188 13.53 15.83 -3.52
C THR A 188 12.34 16.29 -2.68
N LEU A 189 12.63 17.05 -1.63
CA LEU A 189 11.61 17.72 -0.83
C LEU A 189 11.00 18.86 -1.64
N ILE A 190 9.69 19.08 -1.52
CA ILE A 190 9.03 20.32 -1.95
C ILE A 190 9.00 21.25 -0.73
N ASP A 191 9.96 22.17 -0.64
CA ASP A 191 10.18 23.02 0.54
C ASP A 191 8.93 23.83 0.90
N GLU A 192 8.20 24.32 -0.09
CA GLU A 192 6.98 25.11 0.11
C GLU A 192 5.87 24.30 0.77
N VAL A 193 5.72 23.01 0.37
CA VAL A 193 4.76 22.09 1.00
C VAL A 193 5.19 21.82 2.43
N TYR A 194 6.46 21.50 2.66
CA TYR A 194 6.98 21.23 4.00
C TYR A 194 6.76 22.43 4.94
N LYS A 195 7.11 23.64 4.52
CA LYS A 195 6.90 24.85 5.33
C LYS A 195 5.42 25.09 5.63
N SER A 196 4.56 24.90 4.63
CA SER A 196 3.11 25.06 4.76
C SER A 196 2.52 24.08 5.75
N GLU A 197 2.90 22.79 5.66
CA GLU A 197 2.40 21.75 6.55
C GLU A 197 3.00 21.85 7.97
N ALA A 198 4.30 22.15 8.10
CA ALA A 198 4.96 22.33 9.38
C ALA A 198 4.35 23.47 10.21
N ALA A 199 3.84 24.52 9.55
CA ALA A 199 3.16 25.64 10.21
C ALA A 199 1.77 25.25 10.75
N THR A 200 1.13 24.19 10.23
CA THR A 200 -0.25 23.79 10.56
C THR A 200 -0.34 22.42 11.26
N ASN A 201 0.78 21.77 11.61
CA ASN A 201 0.82 20.40 12.09
C ASN A 201 0.60 20.20 13.60
N THR A 202 -0.07 21.14 14.28
CA THR A 202 -0.35 21.07 15.73
C THR A 202 -1.06 19.77 16.13
N GLY A 203 -1.97 19.28 15.28
CA GLY A 203 -2.65 17.99 15.50
C GLY A 203 -1.67 16.79 15.55
N ASN A 204 -0.69 16.74 14.66
CA ASN A 204 0.34 15.69 14.65
C ASN A 204 1.28 15.79 15.87
N LYS A 205 1.59 17.02 16.32
CA LYS A 205 2.34 17.24 17.57
C LYS A 205 1.55 16.73 18.80
N ALA A 206 0.25 16.99 18.84
CA ALA A 206 -0.60 16.45 19.91
C ALA A 206 -0.65 14.91 19.88
N LEU A 207 -0.76 14.29 18.70
CA LEU A 207 -0.69 12.83 18.54
C LEU A 207 0.65 12.26 19.02
N SER A 208 1.77 12.89 18.70
CA SER A 208 3.10 12.42 19.12
C SER A 208 3.29 12.46 20.63
N MET A 209 2.75 13.49 21.30
CA MET A 209 2.76 13.57 22.76
C MET A 209 1.84 12.51 23.40
N LEU A 210 0.72 12.21 22.76
CA LEU A 210 -0.17 11.14 23.22
C LEU A 210 0.48 9.76 23.06
N LEU A 211 1.17 9.52 21.94
CA LEU A 211 2.00 8.32 21.72
C LEU A 211 3.09 8.19 22.79
N ALA A 212 3.75 9.31 23.16
CA ALA A 212 4.76 9.31 24.22
C ALA A 212 4.18 8.92 25.57
N LYS A 213 2.96 9.37 25.91
CA LYS A 213 2.24 8.97 27.13
C LYS A 213 2.03 7.46 27.23
N TYR A 214 1.85 6.78 26.09
CA TYR A 214 1.59 5.34 26.02
C TYR A 214 2.82 4.51 25.67
N ASP A 215 4.02 5.10 25.67
CA ASP A 215 5.29 4.45 25.29
C ASP A 215 5.24 3.84 23.87
N ARG A 216 4.54 4.53 22.95
CA ARG A 216 4.37 4.13 21.55
C ARG A 216 5.09 5.02 20.54
N ILE A 217 6.06 5.83 20.99
CA ILE A 217 7.01 6.55 20.16
C ILE A 217 8.42 6.18 20.61
N TYR A 218 9.33 6.00 19.66
CA TYR A 218 10.62 5.34 19.88
C TYR A 218 11.82 6.28 19.66
N ALA A 219 11.54 7.56 19.46
CA ALA A 219 12.49 8.66 19.37
C ALA A 219 11.85 9.94 19.90
N ASP A 220 12.53 11.09 19.84
CA ASP A 220 11.93 12.36 20.26
C ASP A 220 10.62 12.61 19.51
N PRO A 221 9.52 12.94 20.19
CA PRO A 221 8.20 13.11 19.59
C PRO A 221 8.15 14.21 18.53
N PHE A 222 8.81 15.35 18.76
CA PHE A 222 8.76 16.49 17.84
C PHE A 222 9.68 16.32 16.65
N GLU A 223 10.86 15.71 16.83
CA GLU A 223 11.72 15.29 15.73
C GLU A 223 11.01 14.25 14.84
N SER A 224 10.30 13.30 15.43
CA SER A 224 9.53 12.30 14.69
C SER A 224 8.42 12.94 13.86
N VAL A 225 7.74 13.98 14.37
CA VAL A 225 6.74 14.75 13.61
C VAL A 225 7.40 15.57 12.49
N ASP A 226 8.58 16.15 12.73
CA ASP A 226 9.29 16.91 11.71
C ASP A 226 9.69 16.00 10.53
N ILE A 227 10.31 14.86 10.80
CA ILE A 227 10.68 13.86 9.79
C ILE A 227 9.43 13.35 9.07
N TYR A 228 8.35 13.07 9.79
CA TYR A 228 7.06 12.67 9.21
C TYR A 228 6.51 13.74 8.27
N THR A 229 6.61 15.03 8.61
CA THR A 229 6.19 16.15 7.76
C THR A 229 7.06 16.26 6.51
N LYS A 230 8.38 16.10 6.66
CA LYS A 230 9.32 16.06 5.52
C LYS A 230 9.00 14.92 4.55
N GLN A 231 8.77 13.68 5.05
CA GLN A 231 8.44 12.55 4.18
C GLN A 231 7.11 12.74 3.42
N CYS A 232 6.10 13.37 4.04
CA CYS A 232 4.85 13.74 3.37
C CYS A 232 5.07 14.75 2.25
N SER A 233 6.07 15.60 2.38
CA SER A 233 6.39 16.70 1.46
C SER A 233 7.36 16.32 0.33
N VAL A 234 7.76 15.05 0.22
CA VAL A 234 8.57 14.56 -0.90
C VAL A 234 7.81 14.73 -2.20
N GLY A 235 8.45 15.32 -3.21
CA GLY A 235 7.89 15.50 -4.55
C GLY A 235 7.97 14.21 -5.35
N VAL A 236 6.86 13.82 -5.96
CA VAL A 236 6.76 12.73 -6.91
C VAL A 236 5.87 13.15 -8.08
N ASN A 237 6.07 12.52 -9.24
CA ASN A 237 5.12 12.59 -10.33
C ASN A 237 4.37 11.25 -10.49
N ALA A 238 3.38 11.19 -11.39
CA ALA A 238 2.57 9.98 -11.53
C ALA A 238 3.39 8.77 -12.02
N ILE A 239 4.43 8.97 -12.82
CA ILE A 239 5.30 7.89 -13.34
C ILE A 239 6.17 7.35 -12.19
N GLN A 240 6.80 8.23 -11.42
CA GLN A 240 7.60 7.86 -10.26
C GLN A 240 6.74 7.07 -9.25
N LEU A 241 5.54 7.58 -8.94
CA LEU A 241 4.63 6.92 -8.03
C LEU A 241 4.18 5.54 -8.54
N ALA A 242 3.90 5.41 -9.86
CA ALA A 242 3.57 4.12 -10.46
C ALA A 242 4.75 3.13 -10.39
N ARG A 243 5.99 3.61 -10.58
CA ARG A 243 7.20 2.79 -10.44
C ARG A 243 7.43 2.33 -9.01
N MET A 244 7.25 3.24 -8.03
CA MET A 244 7.27 2.89 -6.61
C MET A 244 6.26 1.80 -6.27
N GLY A 245 5.04 1.88 -6.83
CA GLY A 245 4.03 0.83 -6.69
C GLY A 245 4.40 -0.46 -7.42
N ALA A 246 5.00 -0.37 -8.61
CA ALA A 246 5.46 -1.53 -9.38
C ALA A 246 6.60 -2.29 -8.66
N THR A 247 7.43 -1.60 -7.87
CA THR A 247 8.42 -2.22 -6.98
C THR A 247 7.73 -3.14 -5.94
N LEU A 248 6.62 -2.70 -5.35
CA LEU A 248 5.82 -3.55 -4.46
C LEU A 248 5.18 -4.72 -5.22
N ALA A 249 4.64 -4.47 -6.43
CA ALA A 249 4.04 -5.51 -7.26
C ALA A 249 5.06 -6.56 -7.72
N ASN A 250 6.32 -6.19 -7.82
CA ASN A 250 7.46 -7.02 -8.26
C ASN A 250 8.26 -7.60 -7.08
N ASN A 251 7.58 -7.89 -5.99
CA ASN A 251 8.18 -8.52 -4.80
C ASN A 251 9.35 -7.73 -4.20
N GLY A 252 9.32 -6.42 -4.30
CA GLY A 252 10.33 -5.49 -3.78
C GLY A 252 11.49 -5.19 -4.73
N ILE A 253 11.49 -5.75 -5.93
CA ILE A 253 12.49 -5.48 -6.98
C ILE A 253 12.02 -4.27 -7.81
N ASN A 254 12.84 -3.22 -7.86
CA ASN A 254 12.55 -2.07 -8.70
C ASN A 254 12.65 -2.46 -10.19
N PRO A 255 11.57 -2.31 -10.99
CA PRO A 255 11.58 -2.77 -12.37
C PRO A 255 12.50 -1.97 -13.30
N ALA A 256 12.86 -0.74 -12.93
CA ALA A 256 13.75 0.09 -13.75
C ALA A 256 15.23 -0.17 -13.49
N THR A 257 15.60 -0.53 -12.26
CA THR A 257 17.00 -0.73 -11.87
C THR A 257 17.38 -2.20 -11.69
N GLY A 258 16.39 -3.09 -11.49
CA GLY A 258 16.61 -4.49 -11.13
C GLY A 258 17.07 -4.71 -9.69
N GLU A 259 17.13 -3.66 -8.87
CA GLU A 259 17.57 -3.72 -7.48
C GLU A 259 16.48 -4.26 -6.57
N GLN A 260 16.82 -5.19 -5.67
CA GLN A 260 15.97 -5.59 -4.53
C GLN A 260 16.02 -4.48 -3.49
N VAL A 261 15.04 -3.55 -3.52
CA VAL A 261 14.99 -2.39 -2.63
C VAL A 261 14.24 -2.68 -1.34
N ILE A 262 13.19 -3.48 -1.42
CA ILE A 262 12.34 -3.88 -0.29
C ILE A 262 12.45 -5.40 -0.14
N LYS A 263 12.69 -5.90 1.06
CA LYS A 263 12.73 -7.35 1.29
C LYS A 263 11.42 -8.02 0.94
N ALA A 264 11.47 -9.14 0.23
CA ALA A 264 10.29 -9.87 -0.22
C ALA A 264 9.33 -10.26 0.91
N GLU A 265 9.88 -10.58 2.09
CA GLU A 265 9.10 -10.94 3.29
C GLU A 265 8.19 -9.81 3.81
N ALA A 266 8.54 -8.54 3.56
CA ALA A 266 7.73 -7.40 3.97
C ALA A 266 6.51 -7.16 3.06
N ILE A 267 6.57 -7.59 1.79
CA ILE A 267 5.56 -7.28 0.78
C ILE A 267 4.14 -7.72 1.17
N PRO A 268 3.88 -8.97 1.61
CA PRO A 268 2.53 -9.40 1.99
C PRO A 268 1.93 -8.52 3.09
N HIS A 269 2.73 -8.14 4.09
CA HIS A 269 2.30 -7.32 5.23
C HIS A 269 1.98 -5.88 4.81
N ILE A 270 2.77 -5.30 3.90
CA ILE A 270 2.51 -3.98 3.33
C ILE A 270 1.21 -3.99 2.53
N LEU A 271 1.02 -4.97 1.64
CA LEU A 271 -0.15 -5.05 0.78
C LEU A 271 -1.43 -5.32 1.57
N SER A 272 -1.39 -6.16 2.61
CA SER A 272 -2.54 -6.38 3.49
C SER A 272 -2.93 -5.10 4.22
N THR A 273 -1.97 -4.36 4.79
CA THR A 273 -2.23 -3.07 5.44
C THR A 273 -2.78 -2.03 4.45
N MET A 274 -2.31 -2.02 3.19
CA MET A 274 -2.88 -1.18 2.12
C MET A 274 -4.34 -1.54 1.82
N THR A 275 -4.71 -2.80 1.92
CA THR A 275 -6.09 -3.24 1.71
C THR A 275 -7.01 -2.77 2.84
N GLU A 276 -6.54 -2.87 4.09
CA GLU A 276 -7.35 -2.57 5.28
C GLU A 276 -7.50 -1.07 5.56
N ALA A 277 -6.43 -0.29 5.36
CA ALA A 277 -6.37 1.10 5.84
C ALA A 277 -5.82 2.09 4.79
N GLY A 278 -5.63 1.67 3.54
CA GLY A 278 -4.94 2.47 2.54
C GLY A 278 -5.71 3.69 2.06
N LEU A 279 -7.04 3.65 2.06
CA LEU A 279 -7.93 4.75 1.66
C LEU A 279 -8.71 5.32 2.85
N TYR A 280 -8.10 5.36 4.04
CA TYR A 280 -8.73 5.91 5.25
C TYR A 280 -10.09 5.24 5.52
N ASP A 281 -11.12 6.02 5.84
CA ASP A 281 -12.48 5.51 6.09
C ASP A 281 -13.14 4.91 4.83
N GLY A 282 -12.58 5.16 3.65
CA GLY A 282 -13.00 4.59 2.37
C GLY A 282 -12.47 3.20 2.03
N SER A 283 -11.58 2.62 2.86
CA SER A 283 -10.86 1.37 2.53
C SER A 283 -11.79 0.17 2.32
N GLY A 284 -12.83 0.00 3.14
CA GLY A 284 -13.81 -1.08 2.97
C GLY A 284 -14.59 -0.97 1.66
N GLY A 285 -15.09 0.23 1.33
CA GLY A 285 -15.76 0.51 0.06
C GLY A 285 -14.85 0.31 -1.15
N TRP A 286 -13.58 0.65 -1.00
CA TRP A 286 -12.56 0.41 -2.03
C TRP A 286 -12.30 -1.08 -2.26
N ALA A 287 -12.08 -1.85 -1.21
CA ALA A 287 -11.91 -3.30 -1.30
C ALA A 287 -13.10 -3.97 -1.98
N TRP A 288 -14.33 -3.51 -1.66
CA TRP A 288 -15.55 -4.02 -2.28
C TRP A 288 -15.64 -3.72 -3.79
N ARG A 289 -15.33 -2.50 -4.23
CA ARG A 289 -15.50 -2.08 -5.62
C ARG A 289 -14.31 -2.42 -6.51
N VAL A 290 -13.09 -2.30 -5.99
CA VAL A 290 -11.85 -2.38 -6.77
C VAL A 290 -11.05 -3.65 -6.47
N GLY A 291 -10.95 -4.03 -5.19
CA GLY A 291 -10.28 -5.25 -4.76
C GLY A 291 -8.77 -5.24 -5.02
N LEU A 292 -8.13 -4.07 -4.94
CA LEU A 292 -6.67 -3.89 -5.06
C LEU A 292 -6.11 -3.22 -3.80
N PRO A 293 -4.95 -3.67 -3.29
CA PRO A 293 -4.21 -2.90 -2.30
C PRO A 293 -3.89 -1.52 -2.85
N ALA A 294 -4.19 -0.46 -2.11
CA ALA A 294 -3.94 0.90 -2.57
C ALA A 294 -3.62 1.85 -1.43
N LYS A 295 -2.99 2.99 -1.74
CA LYS A 295 -2.77 4.08 -0.79
C LYS A 295 -3.04 5.42 -1.43
N SER A 296 -3.80 6.24 -0.72
CA SER A 296 -4.10 7.62 -1.08
C SER A 296 -3.25 8.62 -0.29
N GLY A 297 -3.09 9.81 -0.87
CA GLY A 297 -2.50 10.96 -0.22
C GLY A 297 -3.29 12.22 -0.51
N VAL A 298 -3.42 13.10 0.48
CA VAL A 298 -4.21 14.34 0.37
C VAL A 298 -3.65 15.36 -0.62
N GLY A 299 -2.48 15.09 -1.19
CA GLY A 299 -1.96 15.81 -2.36
C GLY A 299 -2.69 15.51 -3.67
N GLY A 300 -3.62 14.53 -3.67
CA GLY A 300 -4.40 14.14 -4.85
C GLY A 300 -3.90 12.87 -5.55
N GLY A 301 -2.87 12.22 -5.02
CA GLY A 301 -2.34 10.94 -5.54
C GLY A 301 -3.04 9.72 -4.97
N ILE A 302 -3.23 8.69 -5.80
CA ILE A 302 -3.54 7.31 -5.38
C ILE A 302 -2.64 6.36 -6.16
N VAL A 303 -2.03 5.39 -5.47
CA VAL A 303 -1.35 4.25 -6.09
C VAL A 303 -2.07 2.96 -5.71
N ALA A 304 -2.41 2.15 -6.71
CA ALA A 304 -3.00 0.82 -6.53
C ALA A 304 -2.06 -0.25 -7.09
N ILE A 305 -1.88 -1.32 -6.33
CA ILE A 305 -0.92 -2.39 -6.65
C ILE A 305 -1.67 -3.55 -7.30
N VAL A 306 -1.14 -4.01 -8.42
CA VAL A 306 -1.59 -5.25 -9.09
C VAL A 306 -0.47 -6.28 -8.93
N PRO A 307 -0.48 -7.12 -7.87
CA PRO A 307 0.62 -8.02 -7.54
C PRO A 307 1.03 -8.89 -8.72
N GLY A 308 2.34 -8.95 -8.98
CA GLY A 308 2.91 -9.71 -10.09
C GLY A 308 2.72 -9.08 -11.48
N LYS A 309 2.03 -7.92 -11.59
CA LYS A 309 1.76 -7.26 -12.88
C LYS A 309 2.30 -5.83 -12.95
N GLY A 310 2.14 -5.04 -11.90
CA GLY A 310 2.56 -3.64 -11.87
C GLY A 310 1.72 -2.78 -10.93
N ALA A 311 1.68 -1.47 -11.17
CA ALA A 311 0.88 -0.54 -10.39
C ALA A 311 0.23 0.54 -11.26
N ILE A 312 -0.89 1.05 -10.78
CA ILE A 312 -1.65 2.14 -11.37
C ILE A 312 -1.51 3.34 -10.43
N ALA A 313 -0.92 4.43 -10.89
CA ALA A 313 -0.89 5.69 -10.15
C ALA A 313 -1.72 6.73 -10.89
N VAL A 314 -2.55 7.44 -10.15
CA VAL A 314 -3.36 8.53 -10.67
C VAL A 314 -3.19 9.74 -9.77
N PHE A 315 -2.99 10.90 -10.40
CA PHE A 315 -2.94 12.19 -9.73
C PHE A 315 -4.09 13.08 -10.22
N ALA A 316 -4.90 13.56 -9.28
CA ALA A 316 -5.93 14.56 -9.49
C ALA A 316 -6.26 15.21 -8.13
N PRO A 317 -6.05 16.54 -7.95
CA PRO A 317 -6.06 17.18 -6.63
C PRO A 317 -7.38 17.11 -5.85
N PRO A 318 -8.60 17.22 -6.46
CA PRO A 318 -9.83 17.25 -5.70
C PRO A 318 -10.14 15.95 -4.96
N LEU A 319 -10.42 16.07 -3.65
CA LEU A 319 -10.66 15.00 -2.70
C LEU A 319 -12.14 14.88 -2.31
N ASP A 320 -12.55 13.69 -1.89
CA ASP A 320 -13.80 13.44 -1.17
C ASP A 320 -13.67 13.80 0.34
N GLU A 321 -14.74 13.59 1.09
CA GLU A 321 -14.79 13.88 2.54
C GLU A 321 -13.81 13.01 3.35
N ALA A 322 -13.47 11.82 2.89
CA ALA A 322 -12.49 10.95 3.54
C ALA A 322 -11.03 11.35 3.24
N GLY A 323 -10.80 12.25 2.28
CA GLY A 323 -9.47 12.72 1.87
C GLY A 323 -8.86 11.96 0.70
N ASN A 324 -9.66 11.23 -0.07
CA ASN A 324 -9.22 10.49 -1.25
C ASN A 324 -9.57 11.23 -2.54
N SER A 325 -8.66 11.25 -3.51
CA SER A 325 -8.92 11.86 -4.82
C SER A 325 -10.13 11.22 -5.49
N VAL A 326 -11.18 12.03 -5.75
CA VAL A 326 -12.44 11.56 -6.35
C VAL A 326 -12.19 11.00 -7.75
N LYS A 327 -11.47 11.74 -8.57
CA LYS A 327 -11.17 11.35 -9.95
C LYS A 327 -10.26 10.13 -10.01
N ALA A 328 -9.23 10.08 -9.17
CA ALA A 328 -8.29 8.96 -9.13
C ALA A 328 -9.00 7.65 -8.74
N GLN A 329 -9.90 7.66 -7.77
CA GLN A 329 -10.68 6.48 -7.41
C GLN A 329 -11.48 5.94 -8.62
N LYS A 330 -12.24 6.80 -9.31
CA LYS A 330 -13.05 6.42 -10.47
C LYS A 330 -12.22 5.85 -11.62
N VAL A 331 -11.06 6.44 -11.86
CA VAL A 331 -10.13 5.99 -12.91
C VAL A 331 -9.57 4.61 -12.59
N ILE A 332 -9.05 4.41 -11.37
CA ILE A 332 -8.47 3.13 -10.99
C ILE A 332 -9.53 2.04 -10.98
N GLU A 333 -10.73 2.32 -10.45
CA GLU A 333 -11.87 1.40 -10.50
C GLU A 333 -12.21 1.00 -11.96
N TYR A 334 -12.28 1.96 -12.87
CA TYR A 334 -12.56 1.71 -14.28
C TYR A 334 -11.48 0.83 -14.93
N VAL A 335 -10.21 1.17 -14.73
CA VAL A 335 -9.07 0.43 -15.28
C VAL A 335 -9.00 -0.98 -14.70
N ALA A 336 -9.16 -1.12 -13.39
CA ALA A 336 -9.11 -2.42 -12.71
C ALA A 336 -10.23 -3.35 -13.19
N ASN A 337 -11.44 -2.84 -13.34
CA ASN A 337 -12.58 -3.61 -13.85
C ASN A 337 -12.40 -4.01 -15.31
N LYS A 338 -11.98 -3.11 -16.18
CA LYS A 338 -11.75 -3.38 -17.61
C LYS A 338 -10.64 -4.41 -17.85
N LEU A 339 -9.60 -4.41 -17.02
CA LEU A 339 -8.44 -5.31 -17.13
C LEU A 339 -8.55 -6.56 -16.24
N ASN A 340 -9.67 -6.70 -15.50
CA ASN A 340 -9.91 -7.80 -14.57
C ASN A 340 -8.78 -7.97 -13.53
N TYR A 341 -8.45 -6.88 -12.83
CA TYR A 341 -7.36 -6.83 -11.85
C TYR A 341 -7.82 -7.07 -10.40
N ASN A 342 -9.12 -7.20 -10.14
CA ASN A 342 -9.64 -7.46 -8.80
C ASN A 342 -9.08 -8.78 -8.24
N LEU A 343 -8.38 -8.73 -7.11
CA LEU A 343 -7.71 -9.89 -6.49
C LEU A 343 -8.69 -10.95 -5.99
N TYR A 344 -9.92 -10.55 -5.67
CA TYR A 344 -10.97 -11.45 -5.17
C TYR A 344 -11.78 -12.10 -6.29
N SER A 345 -11.52 -11.73 -7.56
CA SER A 345 -12.16 -12.38 -8.70
C SER A 345 -11.59 -13.79 -8.92
N PRO A 346 -12.42 -14.84 -9.08
CA PRO A 346 -11.95 -16.18 -9.36
C PRO A 346 -11.05 -16.29 -10.60
N ALA A 347 -11.24 -15.38 -11.58
CA ALA A 347 -10.40 -15.33 -12.77
C ALA A 347 -9.00 -14.79 -12.49
N SER A 348 -8.81 -13.97 -11.43
CA SER A 348 -7.52 -13.40 -11.05
C SER A 348 -6.64 -14.36 -10.25
N VAL A 349 -7.23 -15.29 -9.53
CA VAL A 349 -6.50 -16.26 -8.67
C VAL A 349 -6.20 -17.61 -9.33
N GLY A 350 -6.56 -17.77 -10.57
CA GLY A 350 -6.19 -18.97 -11.35
C GLY A 350 -6.81 -20.30 -10.86
N TRP A 351 -7.98 -20.24 -10.24
CA TRP A 351 -8.71 -21.42 -9.74
C TRP A 351 -9.51 -22.17 -10.83
N LYS A 352 -9.30 -21.88 -12.10
CA LYS A 352 -9.92 -22.59 -13.24
C LYS A 352 -9.00 -23.63 -13.81
#